data_677b08b46d58db4b093d1daa5148bd92
#
_entry.id   677b08b46d58db4b093d1daa5148bd92
#
_cell.length_a   1.000
_cell.length_b   1.000
_cell.length_c   1.000
_cell.angle_alpha   90.00
_cell.angle_beta   90.00
_cell.angle_gamma   90.00
#
_symmetry.space_group_name_H-M   'P 1'
#
loop_
_entity.id
_entity.type
_entity.pdbx_description
1 polymer ?
#
loop_
_entity_poly.entity_id
_entity_poly.type
_entity_poly.pdbx_seq_one_letter_code
_entity_poly.pdbx_strand_id
1 'polypeptide(L)'
;RPDTALVSCMLVNNELGTVLDIPKIGRLIRRKNKEVLFHCDGVQAFCKIPFKVSRLGVDLMSVSAHKIHGPKGVGALYVKKGVRIQPLLYGGAQEKKLRPGTEGVPMIAAFAAAAQESAQKMLPSQEKVAELNRVLRERLAALDGVVLNSPADASPYILNLSVLGIRSEIMLHALEEQGIYVSSGSACAKGEPSHVLSAMGMERSRADSALRISFTYESTMEEVEMLVETLTSLIPRFRQGKKGTVHI
;
A
#
# COMPACT_ATOMS: atom_id res chain seq x y z
N ARG A 1 -26.87 2.68 1.89
CA ARG A 1 -28.09 3.36 1.49
C ARG A 1 -28.82 2.48 0.46
N PRO A 2 -30.16 2.61 0.28
CA PRO A 2 -30.90 1.82 -0.72
C PRO A 2 -30.46 2.09 -2.16
N ASP A 3 -29.97 3.28 -2.45
CA ASP A 3 -29.52 3.77 -3.75
C ASP A 3 -28.02 3.51 -4.02
N THR A 4 -27.34 2.74 -3.16
CA THR A 4 -25.93 2.38 -3.35
C THR A 4 -25.77 1.51 -4.60
N ALA A 5 -25.05 2.01 -5.61
CA ALA A 5 -24.80 1.30 -6.87
C ALA A 5 -23.47 0.54 -6.87
N LEU A 6 -22.45 1.05 -6.16
CA LEU A 6 -21.10 0.50 -6.13
C LEU A 6 -20.52 0.56 -4.71
N VAL A 7 -19.88 -0.53 -4.30
CA VAL A 7 -18.96 -0.57 -3.14
C VAL A 7 -17.56 -0.83 -3.67
N SER A 8 -16.59 -0.05 -3.22
CA SER A 8 -15.19 -0.21 -3.58
C SER A 8 -14.33 -0.32 -2.33
N CYS A 9 -13.48 -1.35 -2.26
CA CYS A 9 -12.55 -1.58 -1.15
C CYS A 9 -11.19 -2.00 -1.68
N MET A 10 -10.13 -1.68 -0.95
CA MET A 10 -8.81 -2.27 -1.18
C MET A 10 -8.76 -3.69 -0.63
N LEU A 11 -8.05 -4.61 -1.29
CA LEU A 11 -7.71 -5.92 -0.69
C LEU A 11 -6.60 -5.75 0.36
N VAL A 12 -5.59 -4.94 0.04
CA VAL A 12 -4.50 -4.56 0.96
C VAL A 12 -4.43 -3.04 1.02
N ASN A 13 -4.51 -2.48 2.22
CA ASN A 13 -4.38 -1.03 2.41
C ASN A 13 -2.95 -0.58 2.08
N ASN A 14 -2.81 0.49 1.32
CA ASN A 14 -1.52 0.98 0.83
C ASN A 14 -0.67 1.72 1.87
N GLU A 15 -1.22 2.08 3.02
CA GLU A 15 -0.52 2.79 4.09
C GLU A 15 -0.17 1.87 5.27
N LEU A 16 -1.12 1.06 5.72
CA LEU A 16 -1.00 0.21 6.90
C LEU A 16 -0.70 -1.26 6.56
N GLY A 17 -0.91 -1.66 5.30
CA GLY A 17 -0.78 -3.06 4.91
C GLY A 17 -1.93 -3.96 5.38
N THR A 18 -2.97 -3.41 6.04
CA THR A 18 -4.13 -4.19 6.50
C THR A 18 -4.74 -4.98 5.35
N VAL A 19 -4.94 -6.28 5.54
CA VAL A 19 -5.57 -7.17 4.57
C VAL A 19 -7.05 -7.31 4.90
N LEU A 20 -7.94 -6.95 3.97
CA LEU A 20 -9.38 -7.03 4.16
C LEU A 20 -9.93 -8.39 3.73
N ASP A 21 -10.87 -8.93 4.50
CA ASP A 21 -11.63 -10.13 4.13
C ASP A 21 -12.68 -9.79 3.06
N ILE A 22 -12.21 -9.63 1.81
CA ILE A 22 -13.04 -9.29 0.65
C ILE A 22 -14.19 -10.29 0.44
N PRO A 23 -13.99 -11.62 0.58
CA PRO A 23 -15.08 -12.58 0.51
C PRO A 23 -16.18 -12.33 1.55
N LYS A 24 -15.83 -12.00 2.79
CA LYS A 24 -16.81 -11.68 3.85
C LYS A 24 -17.57 -10.39 3.53
N ILE A 25 -16.87 -9.36 3.10
CA ILE A 25 -17.46 -8.08 2.66
C ILE A 25 -18.44 -8.33 1.51
N GLY A 26 -18.02 -9.09 0.50
CA GLY A 26 -18.87 -9.44 -0.64
C GLY A 26 -20.16 -10.16 -0.22
N ARG A 27 -20.08 -11.13 0.71
CA ARG A 27 -21.28 -11.80 1.26
C ARG A 27 -22.22 -10.81 1.97
N LEU A 28 -21.68 -9.87 2.73
CA LEU A 28 -22.50 -8.87 3.44
C LEU A 28 -23.19 -7.93 2.44
N ILE A 29 -22.49 -7.48 1.40
CA ILE A 29 -23.06 -6.66 0.33
C ILE A 29 -24.23 -7.40 -0.34
N ARG A 30 -24.03 -8.66 -0.76
CA ARG A 30 -25.04 -9.46 -1.45
C ARG A 30 -26.28 -9.76 -0.59
N ARG A 31 -26.08 -9.90 0.73
CA ARG A 31 -27.22 -10.04 1.67
C ARG A 31 -28.06 -8.76 1.76
N LYS A 32 -27.40 -7.61 1.66
CA LYS A 32 -28.08 -6.31 1.77
C LYS A 32 -28.75 -5.89 0.46
N ASN A 33 -28.02 -6.00 -0.65
CA ASN A 33 -28.54 -5.71 -1.99
C ASN A 33 -27.73 -6.48 -3.04
N LYS A 34 -28.40 -7.34 -3.81
CA LYS A 34 -27.78 -8.18 -4.84
C LYS A 34 -27.32 -7.41 -6.08
N GLU A 35 -27.93 -6.26 -6.33
CA GLU A 35 -27.68 -5.43 -7.53
C GLU A 35 -26.44 -4.52 -7.38
N VAL A 36 -25.93 -4.32 -6.17
CA VAL A 36 -24.74 -3.50 -5.91
C VAL A 36 -23.53 -4.14 -6.54
N LEU A 37 -22.80 -3.40 -7.36
CA LEU A 37 -21.51 -3.85 -7.87
C LEU A 37 -20.44 -3.78 -6.78
N PHE A 38 -19.57 -4.77 -6.74
CA PHE A 38 -18.46 -4.81 -5.80
C PHE A 38 -17.13 -4.75 -6.54
N HIS A 39 -16.42 -3.64 -6.40
CA HIS A 39 -15.08 -3.40 -6.90
C HIS A 39 -14.05 -3.65 -5.81
N CYS A 40 -12.95 -4.30 -6.16
CA CYS A 40 -11.79 -4.45 -5.31
C CYS A 40 -10.56 -3.80 -5.94
N ASP A 41 -9.91 -2.91 -5.21
CA ASP A 41 -8.57 -2.46 -5.56
C ASP A 41 -7.56 -3.52 -5.11
N GLY A 42 -6.98 -4.24 -6.07
CA GLY A 42 -5.98 -5.28 -5.87
C GLY A 42 -4.55 -4.82 -6.06
N VAL A 43 -4.31 -3.53 -6.27
CA VAL A 43 -2.99 -2.98 -6.64
C VAL A 43 -1.89 -3.36 -5.65
N GLN A 44 -2.16 -3.36 -4.35
CA GLN A 44 -1.18 -3.75 -3.33
C GLN A 44 -1.13 -5.25 -3.03
N ALA A 45 -2.06 -6.03 -3.60
CA ALA A 45 -2.19 -7.47 -3.37
C ALA A 45 -1.69 -8.32 -4.54
N PHE A 46 -1.85 -7.81 -5.77
CA PHE A 46 -1.55 -8.54 -7.00
C PHE A 46 -0.08 -8.98 -7.04
N CYS A 47 0.14 -10.28 -7.25
CA CYS A 47 1.45 -10.93 -7.23
C CYS A 47 2.28 -10.74 -5.93
N LYS A 48 1.64 -10.34 -4.82
CA LYS A 48 2.28 -10.23 -3.50
C LYS A 48 1.68 -11.17 -2.48
N ILE A 49 0.36 -11.35 -2.50
CA ILE A 49 -0.34 -12.31 -1.65
C ILE A 49 -1.18 -13.26 -2.52
N PRO A 50 -1.34 -14.52 -2.12
CA PRO A 50 -2.10 -15.48 -2.92
C PRO A 50 -3.60 -15.21 -2.83
N PHE A 51 -4.25 -15.02 -3.98
CA PHE A 51 -5.71 -15.00 -4.10
C PHE A 51 -6.17 -15.50 -5.47
N LYS A 52 -7.43 -15.89 -5.56
CA LYS A 52 -8.11 -16.19 -6.83
C LYS A 52 -9.31 -15.26 -6.95
N VAL A 53 -9.34 -14.41 -7.99
CA VAL A 53 -10.40 -13.42 -8.18
C VAL A 53 -11.81 -14.03 -8.16
N SER A 54 -11.94 -15.27 -8.70
CA SER A 54 -13.19 -16.03 -8.67
C SER A 54 -13.70 -16.39 -7.27
N ARG A 55 -12.82 -16.40 -6.26
CA ARG A 55 -13.15 -16.69 -4.85
C ARG A 55 -13.39 -15.44 -4.02
N LEU A 56 -13.03 -14.26 -4.52
CA LEU A 56 -13.22 -13.00 -3.80
C LEU A 56 -14.67 -12.51 -3.80
N GLY A 57 -15.50 -12.98 -4.76
CA GLY A 57 -16.89 -12.55 -4.87
C GLY A 57 -17.07 -11.12 -5.40
N VAL A 58 -16.03 -10.58 -6.05
CA VAL A 58 -16.02 -9.25 -6.65
C VAL A 58 -16.57 -9.28 -8.08
N ASP A 59 -17.08 -8.15 -8.56
CA ASP A 59 -17.54 -7.94 -9.92
C ASP A 59 -16.47 -7.25 -10.77
N LEU A 60 -15.66 -6.41 -10.12
CA LEU A 60 -14.58 -5.63 -10.73
C LEU A 60 -13.33 -5.73 -9.86
N MET A 61 -12.14 -5.74 -10.49
CA MET A 61 -10.88 -5.64 -9.76
C MET A 61 -9.84 -4.88 -10.58
N SER A 62 -9.22 -3.88 -9.98
CA SER A 62 -8.13 -3.12 -10.59
C SER A 62 -6.76 -3.59 -10.10
N VAL A 63 -5.79 -3.63 -11.02
CA VAL A 63 -4.37 -3.93 -10.76
C VAL A 63 -3.47 -3.00 -11.57
N SER A 64 -2.21 -2.83 -11.14
CA SER A 64 -1.27 -1.91 -11.78
C SER A 64 0.13 -2.51 -11.88
N ALA A 65 0.75 -2.34 -13.04
CA ALA A 65 2.05 -2.93 -13.34
C ALA A 65 3.18 -2.39 -12.45
N HIS A 66 3.20 -1.08 -12.17
CA HIS A 66 4.29 -0.43 -11.42
C HIS A 66 4.42 -0.88 -9.96
N LYS A 67 3.46 -1.62 -9.44
CA LYS A 67 3.52 -2.20 -8.07
C LYS A 67 4.13 -3.60 -8.03
N ILE A 68 4.42 -4.16 -9.20
CA ILE A 68 5.04 -5.48 -9.39
C ILE A 68 6.26 -5.40 -10.32
N HIS A 69 7.04 -4.32 -10.22
CA HIS A 69 8.25 -4.05 -11.02
C HIS A 69 8.01 -3.91 -12.53
N GLY A 70 6.75 -3.75 -12.95
CA GLY A 70 6.39 -3.42 -14.33
C GLY A 70 6.40 -1.91 -14.60
N PRO A 71 6.13 -1.50 -15.84
CA PRO A 71 6.19 -0.09 -16.23
C PRO A 71 5.06 0.74 -15.61
N LYS A 72 5.31 2.04 -15.43
CA LYS A 72 4.27 3.02 -15.09
C LYS A 72 3.33 3.25 -16.28
N GLY A 73 2.10 3.67 -16.00
CA GLY A 73 1.14 4.07 -17.04
C GLY A 73 0.33 2.91 -17.64
N VAL A 74 0.50 1.67 -17.16
CA VAL A 74 -0.28 0.51 -17.58
C VAL A 74 -0.84 -0.24 -16.36
N GLY A 75 -2.07 -0.72 -16.50
CA GLY A 75 -2.79 -1.52 -15.51
C GLY A 75 -3.87 -2.34 -16.21
N ALA A 76 -4.62 -3.11 -15.42
CA ALA A 76 -5.74 -3.89 -15.93
C ALA A 76 -6.96 -3.80 -15.01
N LEU A 77 -8.13 -3.88 -15.61
CA LEU A 77 -9.40 -4.03 -14.93
C LEU A 77 -9.99 -5.39 -15.25
N TYR A 78 -10.12 -6.24 -14.22
CA TYR A 78 -10.95 -7.42 -14.33
C TYR A 78 -12.43 -7.02 -14.28
N VAL A 79 -13.20 -7.51 -15.24
CA VAL A 79 -14.66 -7.34 -15.29
C VAL A 79 -15.28 -8.73 -15.33
N LYS A 80 -16.08 -9.06 -14.33
CA LYS A 80 -16.78 -10.36 -14.25
C LYS A 80 -17.74 -10.49 -15.42
N LYS A 81 -17.81 -11.71 -15.99
CA LYS A 81 -18.75 -12.01 -17.08
C LYS A 81 -20.18 -11.65 -16.68
N GLY A 82 -20.86 -10.91 -17.54
CA GLY A 82 -22.23 -10.44 -17.32
C GLY A 82 -22.34 -9.04 -16.68
N VAL A 83 -21.26 -8.52 -16.10
CA VAL A 83 -21.23 -7.14 -15.63
C VAL A 83 -21.11 -6.20 -16.82
N ARG A 84 -21.99 -5.21 -16.87
CA ARG A 84 -21.99 -4.16 -17.91
C ARG A 84 -21.46 -2.86 -17.30
N ILE A 85 -20.42 -2.32 -17.92
CA ILE A 85 -19.90 -0.98 -17.63
C ILE A 85 -19.98 -0.14 -18.89
N GLN A 86 -20.23 1.14 -18.73
CA GLN A 86 -20.22 2.08 -19.85
C GLN A 86 -18.82 2.69 -19.99
N PRO A 87 -18.35 2.92 -21.23
CA PRO A 87 -17.10 3.62 -21.46
C PRO A 87 -17.20 5.06 -20.95
N LEU A 88 -16.15 5.54 -20.30
CA LEU A 88 -16.02 6.94 -19.91
C LEU A 88 -15.67 7.83 -21.13
N LEU A 89 -14.92 7.27 -22.08
CA LEU A 89 -14.50 7.94 -23.33
C LEU A 89 -15.06 7.17 -24.51
N TYR A 90 -15.46 7.88 -25.55
CA TYR A 90 -16.00 7.30 -26.78
C TYR A 90 -14.98 7.46 -27.92
N GLY A 91 -14.95 6.51 -28.85
CA GLY A 91 -14.03 6.51 -29.99
C GLY A 91 -13.96 5.16 -30.70
N GLY A 92 -12.76 4.66 -30.95
CA GLY A 92 -12.52 3.40 -31.63
C GLY A 92 -13.00 2.16 -30.83
N ALA A 93 -12.83 0.98 -31.44
CA ALA A 93 -13.33 -0.28 -30.90
C ALA A 93 -12.38 -1.01 -29.95
N GLN A 94 -11.24 -0.38 -29.59
CA GLN A 94 -10.23 -0.96 -28.74
C GLN A 94 -10.80 -1.33 -27.36
N GLU A 95 -10.18 -2.30 -26.69
CA GLU A 95 -10.61 -2.82 -25.38
C GLU A 95 -12.12 -3.11 -25.34
N LYS A 96 -12.64 -3.76 -26.39
CA LYS A 96 -14.09 -4.09 -26.55
C LYS A 96 -15.01 -2.86 -26.45
N LYS A 97 -14.57 -1.74 -26.98
CA LYS A 97 -15.24 -0.41 -26.93
C LYS A 97 -15.31 0.20 -25.52
N LEU A 98 -14.60 -0.32 -24.54
CA LEU A 98 -14.59 0.22 -23.18
C LEU A 98 -13.55 1.33 -23.00
N ARG A 99 -12.46 1.25 -23.74
CA ARG A 99 -11.38 2.26 -23.69
C ARG A 99 -10.79 2.46 -25.09
N PRO A 100 -11.16 3.54 -25.78
CA PRO A 100 -10.66 3.84 -27.12
C PRO A 100 -9.19 4.27 -27.09
N GLY A 101 -8.53 4.20 -28.24
CA GLY A 101 -7.13 4.52 -28.45
C GLY A 101 -6.30 3.29 -28.73
N THR A 102 -5.28 3.44 -29.56
CA THR A 102 -4.35 2.36 -29.93
C THR A 102 -3.74 1.73 -28.67
N GLU A 103 -3.79 0.41 -28.60
CA GLU A 103 -3.24 -0.33 -27.47
C GLU A 103 -1.73 -0.16 -27.40
N GLY A 104 -1.24 0.17 -26.19
CA GLY A 104 0.19 0.31 -25.90
C GLY A 104 0.86 -1.07 -25.79
N VAL A 105 0.94 -1.82 -26.88
CA VAL A 105 1.41 -3.22 -26.90
C VAL A 105 2.73 -3.44 -26.15
N PRO A 106 3.78 -2.58 -26.30
CA PRO A 106 5.02 -2.75 -25.53
C PRO A 106 4.80 -2.68 -24.01
N MET A 107 3.93 -1.77 -23.56
CA MET A 107 3.61 -1.61 -22.13
C MET A 107 2.79 -2.78 -21.59
N ILE A 108 1.85 -3.29 -22.39
CA ILE A 108 1.03 -4.45 -22.06
C ILE A 108 1.92 -5.70 -21.97
N ALA A 109 2.83 -5.90 -22.93
CA ALA A 109 3.77 -7.02 -22.92
C ALA A 109 4.73 -6.95 -21.71
N ALA A 110 5.24 -5.78 -21.39
CA ALA A 110 6.08 -5.57 -20.21
C ALA A 110 5.32 -5.82 -18.91
N PHE A 111 4.03 -5.44 -18.82
CA PHE A 111 3.18 -5.77 -17.69
C PHE A 111 2.97 -7.30 -17.57
N ALA A 112 2.72 -7.98 -18.66
CA ALA A 112 2.56 -9.44 -18.67
C ALA A 112 3.83 -10.15 -18.20
N ALA A 113 5.01 -9.74 -18.67
CA ALA A 113 6.30 -10.26 -18.23
C ALA A 113 6.52 -10.04 -16.72
N ALA A 114 6.28 -8.83 -16.22
CA ALA A 114 6.39 -8.53 -14.80
C ALA A 114 5.41 -9.35 -13.94
N ALA A 115 4.17 -9.55 -14.42
CA ALA A 115 3.18 -10.37 -13.73
C ALA A 115 3.59 -11.84 -13.68
N GLN A 116 4.12 -12.37 -14.78
CA GLN A 116 4.60 -13.76 -14.84
C GLN A 116 5.77 -13.98 -13.89
N GLU A 117 6.76 -13.12 -13.91
CA GLU A 117 7.93 -13.21 -13.03
C GLU A 117 7.54 -13.07 -11.55
N SER A 118 6.74 -12.05 -11.21
CA SER A 118 6.28 -11.83 -9.84
C SER A 118 5.42 -12.97 -9.32
N ALA A 119 4.57 -13.58 -10.17
CA ALA A 119 3.76 -14.71 -9.78
C ALA A 119 4.60 -15.96 -9.47
N GLN A 120 5.67 -16.21 -10.25
CA GLN A 120 6.60 -17.33 -10.02
C GLN A 120 7.37 -17.17 -8.70
N LYS A 121 7.75 -15.91 -8.36
CA LYS A 121 8.51 -15.58 -7.16
C LYS A 121 7.62 -15.34 -5.92
N MET A 122 6.29 -15.30 -6.06
CA MET A 122 5.38 -14.81 -5.03
C MET A 122 5.52 -15.50 -3.68
N LEU A 123 5.47 -16.83 -3.62
CA LEU A 123 5.53 -17.57 -2.36
C LEU A 123 6.88 -17.43 -1.65
N PRO A 124 8.03 -17.74 -2.30
CA PRO A 124 9.33 -17.58 -1.65
C PRO A 124 9.62 -16.12 -1.28
N SER A 125 9.14 -15.15 -2.07
CA SER A 125 9.28 -13.73 -1.73
C SER A 125 8.45 -13.35 -0.52
N GLN A 126 7.24 -13.89 -0.38
CA GLN A 126 6.38 -13.61 0.77
C GLN A 126 7.02 -14.10 2.07
N GLU A 127 7.59 -15.31 2.08
CA GLU A 127 8.29 -15.87 3.24
C GLU A 127 9.52 -15.02 3.63
N LYS A 128 10.36 -14.68 2.66
CA LYS A 128 11.53 -13.80 2.86
C LYS A 128 11.11 -12.44 3.44
N VAL A 129 10.14 -11.78 2.82
CA VAL A 129 9.69 -10.45 3.23
C VAL A 129 8.98 -10.50 4.59
N ALA A 130 8.26 -11.59 4.90
CA ALA A 130 7.67 -11.77 6.23
C ALA A 130 8.74 -11.82 7.33
N GLU A 131 9.86 -12.51 7.07
CA GLU A 131 10.98 -12.55 8.02
C GLU A 131 11.64 -11.18 8.19
N LEU A 132 11.92 -10.45 7.09
CA LEU A 132 12.47 -9.09 7.15
C LEU A 132 11.55 -8.15 7.94
N ASN A 133 10.24 -8.20 7.67
CA ASN A 133 9.25 -7.39 8.38
C ASN A 133 9.18 -7.76 9.87
N ARG A 134 9.24 -9.05 10.21
CA ARG A 134 9.25 -9.52 11.59
C ARG A 134 10.45 -8.96 12.36
N VAL A 135 11.67 -9.13 11.81
CA VAL A 135 12.89 -8.62 12.43
C VAL A 135 12.83 -7.09 12.58
N LEU A 136 12.38 -6.38 11.53
CA LEU A 136 12.24 -4.91 11.60
C LEU A 136 11.25 -4.50 12.70
N ARG A 137 10.10 -5.16 12.83
CA ARG A 137 9.12 -4.88 13.89
C ARG A 137 9.72 -5.06 15.28
N GLU A 138 10.43 -6.15 15.52
CA GLU A 138 11.06 -6.45 16.81
C GLU A 138 12.11 -5.39 17.17
N ARG A 139 12.97 -5.03 16.23
CA ARG A 139 13.99 -4.02 16.43
C ARG A 139 13.41 -2.64 16.69
N LEU A 140 12.40 -2.24 15.90
CA LEU A 140 11.74 -0.94 16.05
C LEU A 140 10.93 -0.81 17.34
N ALA A 141 10.30 -1.90 17.80
CA ALA A 141 9.58 -1.92 19.06
C ALA A 141 10.46 -1.70 20.28
N ALA A 142 11.77 -1.95 20.16
CA ALA A 142 12.76 -1.70 21.21
C ALA A 142 13.25 -0.23 21.25
N LEU A 143 12.93 0.58 20.23
CA LEU A 143 13.34 1.99 20.18
C LEU A 143 12.34 2.88 20.94
N ASP A 144 12.84 3.68 21.87
CA ASP A 144 11.99 4.61 22.61
C ASP A 144 11.24 5.57 21.67
N GLY A 145 9.93 5.71 21.91
CA GLY A 145 9.03 6.59 21.17
C GLY A 145 8.78 6.18 19.72
N VAL A 146 9.11 4.96 19.33
CA VAL A 146 8.62 4.34 18.07
C VAL A 146 7.38 3.53 18.37
N VAL A 147 6.32 3.77 17.60
CA VAL A 147 5.04 3.06 17.74
C VAL A 147 4.65 2.46 16.39
N LEU A 148 4.43 1.16 16.36
CA LEU A 148 3.97 0.46 15.17
C LEU A 148 2.47 0.75 14.94
N ASN A 149 2.11 1.15 13.72
CA ASN A 149 0.74 1.45 13.32
C ASN A 149 0.11 0.29 12.53
N SER A 150 0.92 -0.45 11.77
CA SER A 150 0.45 -1.63 11.05
C SER A 150 0.11 -2.76 12.01
N PRO A 151 -1.08 -3.39 11.90
CA PRO A 151 -1.44 -4.56 12.70
C PRO A 151 -0.49 -5.74 12.45
N ALA A 152 -0.49 -6.70 13.38
CA ALA A 152 0.42 -7.85 13.31
C ALA A 152 0.15 -8.78 12.11
N ASP A 153 -1.10 -8.86 11.69
CA ASP A 153 -1.61 -9.65 10.56
C ASP A 153 -1.65 -8.87 9.23
N ALA A 154 -1.00 -7.70 9.17
CA ALA A 154 -0.87 -6.93 7.94
C ALA A 154 -0.04 -7.68 6.89
N SER A 155 -0.20 -7.28 5.62
CA SER A 155 0.69 -7.71 4.55
C SER A 155 2.15 -7.41 4.90
N PRO A 156 3.07 -8.38 4.79
CA PRO A 156 4.46 -8.18 5.17
C PRO A 156 5.20 -7.15 4.30
N TYR A 157 4.64 -6.79 3.16
CA TYR A 157 5.24 -5.83 2.24
C TYR A 157 5.12 -4.36 2.69
N ILE A 158 4.35 -4.08 3.73
CA ILE A 158 4.11 -2.71 4.22
C ILE A 158 4.19 -2.70 5.74
N LEU A 159 5.00 -1.80 6.27
CA LEU A 159 5.06 -1.49 7.69
C LEU A 159 4.90 0.01 7.88
N ASN A 160 3.90 0.40 8.64
CA ASN A 160 3.69 1.78 9.07
C ASN A 160 4.04 1.91 10.54
N LEU A 161 4.79 2.95 10.86
CA LEU A 161 5.20 3.27 12.22
C LEU A 161 5.18 4.79 12.43
N SER A 162 5.12 5.23 13.68
CA SER A 162 5.27 6.64 14.05
C SER A 162 6.50 6.82 14.93
N VAL A 163 7.30 7.85 14.65
CA VAL A 163 8.41 8.28 15.52
C VAL A 163 7.94 9.48 16.32
N LEU A 164 7.38 9.22 17.52
CA LEU A 164 6.69 10.22 18.30
C LEU A 164 7.58 11.44 18.62
N GLY A 165 7.00 12.62 18.43
CA GLY A 165 7.65 13.89 18.68
C GLY A 165 8.54 14.41 17.55
N ILE A 166 8.70 13.67 16.44
CA ILE A 166 9.45 14.11 15.25
C ILE A 166 8.49 14.06 14.06
N ARG A 167 8.35 15.19 13.34
CA ARG A 167 7.51 15.20 12.12
C ARG A 167 8.07 14.26 11.06
N SER A 168 7.18 13.57 10.38
CA SER A 168 7.54 12.59 9.34
C SER A 168 8.41 13.18 8.22
N GLU A 169 8.16 14.42 7.80
CA GLU A 169 8.96 15.13 6.80
C GLU A 169 10.42 15.30 7.23
N ILE A 170 10.65 15.67 8.51
CA ILE A 170 12.01 15.85 9.04
C ILE A 170 12.75 14.51 9.03
N MET A 171 12.09 13.45 9.50
CA MET A 171 12.70 12.12 9.54
C MET A 171 12.92 11.57 8.13
N LEU A 172 11.98 11.82 7.20
CA LEU A 172 12.09 11.39 5.81
C LEU A 172 13.34 11.98 5.15
N HIS A 173 13.55 13.31 5.26
CA HIS A 173 14.74 13.96 4.69
C HIS A 173 16.03 13.49 5.35
N ALA A 174 16.03 13.30 6.66
CA ALA A 174 17.21 12.81 7.37
C ALA A 174 17.58 11.36 6.98
N LEU A 175 16.59 10.52 6.68
CA LEU A 175 16.81 9.17 6.14
C LEU A 175 17.30 9.22 4.69
N GLU A 176 16.73 10.11 3.88
CA GLU A 176 17.14 10.34 2.48
C GLU A 176 18.60 10.75 2.37
N GLU A 177 19.09 11.62 3.26
CA GLU A 177 20.51 12.00 3.36
C GLU A 177 21.44 10.80 3.63
N GLN A 178 20.92 9.72 4.21
CA GLN A 178 21.62 8.47 4.44
C GLN A 178 21.37 7.41 3.36
N GLY A 179 20.71 7.80 2.24
CA GLY A 179 20.37 6.90 1.15
C GLY A 179 19.19 5.97 1.43
N ILE A 180 18.40 6.23 2.49
CA ILE A 180 17.25 5.43 2.88
C ILE A 180 15.96 6.12 2.46
N TYR A 181 15.25 5.54 1.50
CA TYR A 181 14.04 6.11 0.91
C TYR A 181 12.78 5.46 1.47
N VAL A 182 12.04 6.21 2.27
CA VAL A 182 10.76 5.83 2.86
C VAL A 182 9.65 6.77 2.39
N SER A 183 8.41 6.53 2.80
CA SER A 183 7.30 7.45 2.53
C SER A 183 6.71 7.96 3.83
N SER A 184 6.33 9.24 3.87
CA SER A 184 5.44 9.74 4.91
C SER A 184 3.99 9.43 4.54
N GLY A 185 3.13 9.15 5.52
CA GLY A 185 1.70 8.96 5.29
C GLY A 185 1.02 10.20 4.67
N SER A 186 1.63 11.38 4.82
CA SER A 186 1.19 12.67 4.28
C SER A 186 1.72 13.00 2.87
N ALA A 187 2.54 12.15 2.24
CA ALA A 187 3.22 12.45 0.97
C ALA A 187 2.27 12.80 -0.21
N CYS A 188 1.01 12.38 -0.15
CA CYS A 188 0.01 12.75 -1.17
C CYS A 188 -0.78 14.02 -0.83
N ALA A 189 -0.64 14.62 0.34
CA ALA A 189 -1.58 15.59 0.88
C ALA A 189 -0.96 16.96 1.24
N LYS A 190 0.14 17.36 0.62
CA LYS A 190 0.73 18.74 0.81
C LYS A 190 0.67 19.25 2.26
N GLY A 191 1.07 18.42 3.23
CA GLY A 191 1.08 18.80 4.65
C GLY A 191 -0.19 18.45 5.44
N GLU A 192 -1.21 17.84 4.81
CA GLU A 192 -2.38 17.32 5.52
C GLU A 192 -2.10 15.91 6.07
N PRO A 193 -2.63 15.57 7.26
CA PRO A 193 -2.52 14.23 7.82
C PRO A 193 -3.13 13.17 6.90
N SER A 194 -2.62 11.95 6.95
CA SER A 194 -3.22 10.82 6.23
C SER A 194 -4.71 10.67 6.61
N HIS A 195 -5.57 10.67 5.60
CA HIS A 195 -7.01 10.42 5.80
C HIS A 195 -7.27 9.01 6.34
N VAL A 196 -6.41 8.04 6.04
CA VAL A 196 -6.50 6.66 6.56
C VAL A 196 -6.24 6.64 8.06
N LEU A 197 -5.13 7.25 8.51
CA LEU A 197 -4.79 7.31 9.93
C LEU A 197 -5.81 8.13 10.72
N SER A 198 -6.29 9.24 10.14
CA SER A 198 -7.34 10.07 10.72
C SER A 198 -8.68 9.32 10.85
N ALA A 199 -9.07 8.56 9.82
CA ALA A 199 -10.30 7.75 9.85
C ALA A 199 -10.24 6.62 10.89
N MET A 200 -9.03 6.16 11.25
CA MET A 200 -8.81 5.20 12.34
C MET A 200 -8.86 5.83 13.74
N GLY A 201 -9.09 7.14 13.84
CA GLY A 201 -9.09 7.86 15.11
C GLY A 201 -7.69 8.07 15.70
N MET A 202 -6.65 7.99 14.87
CA MET A 202 -5.28 8.22 15.33
C MET A 202 -5.09 9.69 15.71
N GLU A 203 -4.45 9.93 16.86
CA GLU A 203 -4.10 11.26 17.29
C GLU A 203 -3.22 11.96 16.25
N ARG A 204 -3.49 13.26 16.01
CA ARG A 204 -2.81 14.06 14.97
C ARG A 204 -1.30 14.04 15.12
N SER A 205 -0.79 14.21 16.34
CA SER A 205 0.65 14.20 16.64
C SER A 205 1.32 12.86 16.24
N ARG A 206 0.63 11.75 16.43
CA ARG A 206 1.08 10.42 16.02
C ARG A 206 0.98 10.25 14.50
N ALA A 207 -0.11 10.69 13.88
CA ALA A 207 -0.28 10.64 12.43
C ALA A 207 0.76 11.49 11.69
N ASP A 208 1.07 12.70 12.20
CA ASP A 208 2.08 13.62 11.64
C ASP A 208 3.52 13.07 11.72
N SER A 209 3.76 12.07 12.56
CA SER A 209 5.07 11.40 12.72
C SER A 209 5.14 10.05 12.00
N ALA A 210 4.13 9.70 11.20
CA ALA A 210 4.02 8.39 10.59
C ALA A 210 4.93 8.23 9.37
N LEU A 211 5.67 7.12 9.31
CA LEU A 211 6.49 6.68 8.20
C LEU A 211 5.97 5.33 7.69
N ARG A 212 6.00 5.14 6.37
CA ARG A 212 5.71 3.87 5.74
C ARG A 212 6.96 3.27 5.14
N ILE A 213 7.32 2.09 5.60
CA ILE A 213 8.37 1.25 5.04
C ILE A 213 7.70 0.29 4.05
N SER A 214 8.30 0.12 2.89
CA SER A 214 7.80 -0.78 1.84
C SER A 214 8.89 -1.77 1.45
N PHE A 215 8.53 -3.04 1.35
CA PHE A 215 9.44 -4.12 0.97
C PHE A 215 9.16 -4.63 -0.43
N THR A 216 10.19 -5.21 -1.03
CA THR A 216 10.12 -5.96 -2.28
C THR A 216 10.78 -7.32 -2.08
N TYR A 217 10.72 -8.20 -3.08
CA TYR A 217 11.48 -9.46 -3.06
C TYR A 217 13.00 -9.25 -3.12
N GLU A 218 13.45 -8.07 -3.50
CA GLU A 218 14.87 -7.68 -3.54
C GLU A 218 15.38 -7.19 -2.18
N SER A 219 14.50 -6.74 -1.29
CA SER A 219 14.88 -6.24 0.04
C SER A 219 15.74 -7.23 0.80
N THR A 220 16.70 -6.71 1.58
CA THR A 220 17.72 -7.51 2.28
C THR A 220 17.71 -7.24 3.79
N MET A 221 18.39 -8.10 4.55
CA MET A 221 18.54 -7.92 5.99
C MET A 221 19.46 -6.73 6.31
N GLU A 222 20.48 -6.51 5.47
CA GLU A 222 21.40 -5.37 5.60
C GLU A 222 20.64 -4.04 5.48
N GLU A 223 19.65 -3.94 4.60
CA GLU A 223 18.78 -2.74 4.49
C GLU A 223 17.93 -2.54 5.76
N VAL A 224 17.44 -3.63 6.36
CA VAL A 224 16.71 -3.60 7.63
C VAL A 224 17.61 -3.10 8.75
N GLU A 225 18.82 -3.64 8.87
CA GLU A 225 19.80 -3.25 9.89
C GLU A 225 20.20 -1.79 9.72
N MET A 226 20.52 -1.36 8.50
CA MET A 226 20.86 0.03 8.19
C MET A 226 19.74 1.00 8.62
N LEU A 227 18.49 0.69 8.32
CA LEU A 227 17.35 1.52 8.74
C LEU A 227 17.26 1.62 10.27
N VAL A 228 17.40 0.50 10.98
CA VAL A 228 17.33 0.47 12.45
C VAL A 228 18.47 1.27 13.08
N GLU A 229 19.71 1.08 12.63
CA GLU A 229 20.88 1.80 13.10
C GLU A 229 20.74 3.31 12.86
N THR A 230 20.30 3.69 11.68
CA THR A 230 20.08 5.09 11.32
C THR A 230 19.01 5.72 12.21
N LEU A 231 17.85 5.07 12.41
CA LEU A 231 16.81 5.57 13.31
C LEU A 231 17.30 5.67 14.76
N THR A 232 18.08 4.68 15.23
CA THR A 232 18.68 4.67 16.56
C THR A 232 19.59 5.89 16.78
N SER A 233 20.32 6.31 15.76
CA SER A 233 21.19 7.49 15.80
C SER A 233 20.40 8.81 15.69
N LEU A 234 19.41 8.88 14.77
CA LEU A 234 18.70 10.12 14.47
C LEU A 234 17.69 10.52 15.55
N ILE A 235 16.97 9.57 16.14
CA ILE A 235 15.91 9.85 17.12
C ILE A 235 16.42 10.69 18.31
N PRO A 236 17.52 10.35 19.00
CA PRO A 236 18.04 11.16 20.08
C PRO A 236 18.48 12.56 19.63
N ARG A 237 19.10 12.68 18.46
CA ARG A 237 19.57 13.97 17.91
C ARG A 237 18.42 14.98 17.74
N PHE A 238 17.31 14.54 17.12
CA PHE A 238 16.15 15.43 16.90
C PHE A 238 15.37 15.73 18.18
N ARG A 239 15.43 14.87 19.20
CA ARG A 239 14.80 15.14 20.50
C ARG A 239 15.60 16.09 21.37
N GLN A 240 16.94 16.00 21.34
CA GLN A 240 17.83 16.90 22.08
C GLN A 240 17.77 18.32 21.53
N GLY A 241 17.68 18.50 20.21
CA GLY A 241 17.54 19.83 19.58
C GLY A 241 16.31 20.62 20.02
N LYS A 242 15.24 19.94 20.49
CA LYS A 242 14.05 20.60 21.07
C LYS A 242 14.25 21.13 22.52
N LYS A 243 15.24 20.63 23.24
CA LYS A 243 15.55 21.10 24.62
C LYS A 243 16.39 22.37 24.65
N GLY A 244 16.94 22.80 23.51
CA GLY A 244 17.86 23.95 23.42
C GLY A 244 17.20 25.30 23.07
N THR A 245 15.88 25.38 22.91
CA THR A 245 15.20 26.65 22.72
C THR A 245 14.92 27.26 24.07
N VAL A 246 15.95 27.84 24.68
CA VAL A 246 15.80 28.77 25.82
C VAL A 246 15.16 30.04 25.25
N HIS A 247 13.99 30.40 25.74
CA HIS A 247 13.43 31.72 25.53
C HIS A 247 14.39 32.76 26.12
N ILE A 248 14.92 33.62 25.26
CA ILE A 248 15.48 34.92 25.64
C ILE A 248 14.38 35.96 25.51
#